data_810ca340fec2de137086292d7f608e71
#
_entry.id   810ca340fec2de137086292d7f608e71
#
_cell.length_a   1.000
_cell.length_b   1.000
_cell.length_c   1.000
_cell.angle_alpha   90.00
_cell.angle_beta   90.00
_cell.angle_gamma   90.00
#
_symmetry.space_group_name_H-M   'P 1'
#
loop_
_entity.id
_entity.type
_entity.pdbx_description
1 polymer ?
#
loop_
_entity_poly.entity_id
_entity_poly.type
_entity_poly.pdbx_seq_one_letter_code
_entity_poly.pdbx_strand_id
1 'polypeptide(L)'
;TGTLGIGTSTPQSKVDVEGNMVIGSTYSGTTAAPTDGLLVEGTVGIGTTTPQSKVDIEGNVTIGSTYSGTNSAPTNGLLVEGIVGIGNTIPDGNAMLDVSGTIYAGYNKDITSYLGRAAIGYNSSDSDAATFAHLDRNNATDYSILQTQPGDTFINAPLDQIITLRINEKTRFSISMYVRYYVVSLYTVGGNIAKHHKCVVSLYTVCGKIAEHHKCVVSLYTVCGKIAKHHKCVVSLYTVC
;
A
#
# COMPACT_ATOMS: atom_id res chain seq x y z
N THR A 1 4.76 -1.69 59.79
CA THR A 1 4.38 -1.45 58.36
C THR A 1 4.51 0.03 58.03
N GLY A 2 5.79 0.56 58.09
CA GLY A 2 6.06 1.95 57.82
C GLY A 2 6.00 2.33 56.36
N THR A 3 5.71 3.58 56.08
CA THR A 3 5.85 4.27 54.77
C THR A 3 7.07 5.20 54.84
N LEU A 4 7.75 5.38 53.70
CA LEU A 4 8.83 6.35 53.55
C LEU A 4 8.35 7.50 52.70
N GLY A 5 8.23 8.69 53.31
CA GLY A 5 7.98 9.93 52.58
C GLY A 5 9.30 10.67 52.36
N ILE A 6 9.57 11.10 51.15
CA ILE A 6 10.67 11.97 50.77
C ILE A 6 10.07 13.25 50.26
N GLY A 7 10.23 14.36 50.96
CA GLY A 7 9.62 15.66 50.67
C GLY A 7 8.14 15.79 51.12
N THR A 8 7.47 14.70 51.53
CA THR A 8 6.10 14.68 52.02
C THR A 8 6.01 14.14 53.47
N SER A 9 5.13 14.71 54.26
CA SER A 9 4.80 14.29 55.63
C SER A 9 3.61 13.35 55.71
N THR A 10 2.88 13.16 54.60
CA THR A 10 1.64 12.36 54.51
C THR A 10 1.73 11.31 53.37
N PRO A 11 2.72 10.37 53.43
CA PRO A 11 2.91 9.42 52.32
C PRO A 11 1.70 8.49 52.13
N GLN A 12 1.24 8.34 50.90
CA GLN A 12 0.12 7.49 50.49
C GLN A 12 0.56 6.11 50.01
N SER A 13 1.88 5.94 49.73
CA SER A 13 2.49 4.70 49.23
C SER A 13 3.61 4.23 50.14
N LYS A 14 4.14 3.01 49.94
CA LYS A 14 5.29 2.49 50.72
C LYS A 14 6.53 3.37 50.57
N VAL A 15 6.74 3.88 49.36
CA VAL A 15 7.71 4.97 49.08
C VAL A 15 6.90 6.05 48.32
N ASP A 16 6.93 7.24 48.86
CA ASP A 16 6.22 8.41 48.31
C ASP A 16 7.22 9.58 48.21
N VAL A 17 7.47 10.05 46.99
CA VAL A 17 8.44 11.10 46.70
C VAL A 17 7.73 12.31 46.16
N GLU A 18 7.78 13.42 46.89
CA GLU A 18 7.32 14.73 46.42
C GLU A 18 8.53 15.45 45.80
N GLY A 19 8.48 15.64 44.47
CA GLY A 19 9.55 16.27 43.70
C GLY A 19 10.21 15.27 42.72
N ASN A 20 11.51 15.43 42.52
CA ASN A 20 12.22 14.68 41.51
C ASN A 20 13.11 13.57 42.12
N MET A 21 13.32 12.51 41.29
CA MET A 21 14.16 11.38 41.66
C MET A 21 15.27 11.13 40.64
N VAL A 22 16.49 10.86 41.11
CA VAL A 22 17.63 10.44 40.29
C VAL A 22 18.07 9.06 40.72
N ILE A 23 18.23 8.15 39.76
CA ILE A 23 18.74 6.80 39.97
C ILE A 23 19.98 6.60 39.10
N GLY A 24 21.13 6.36 39.69
CA GLY A 24 22.36 6.13 38.97
C GLY A 24 23.60 6.57 39.78
N SER A 25 24.74 5.97 39.50
CA SER A 25 25.98 6.22 40.24
C SER A 25 26.69 7.49 39.84
N THR A 26 26.57 7.91 38.55
CA THR A 26 27.21 9.12 38.05
C THR A 26 26.24 10.31 37.99
N TYR A 27 24.95 10.09 37.88
CA TYR A 27 23.94 11.15 37.87
C TYR A 27 23.58 11.61 39.30
N SER A 28 23.59 10.69 40.26
CA SER A 28 23.27 11.01 41.65
C SER A 28 24.31 12.00 42.22
N GLY A 29 23.80 13.11 42.71
CA GLY A 29 24.65 14.19 43.30
C GLY A 29 25.29 15.13 42.26
N THR A 30 25.17 14.86 40.96
CA THR A 30 25.78 15.66 39.88
C THR A 30 24.78 16.23 38.90
N THR A 31 23.68 15.52 38.60
CA THR A 31 22.68 15.90 37.62
C THR A 31 21.29 15.90 38.23
N ALA A 32 20.57 17.03 38.15
CA ALA A 32 19.23 17.11 38.65
C ALA A 32 18.23 16.49 37.66
N ALA A 33 17.29 15.69 38.18
CA ALA A 33 16.15 15.27 37.36
C ALA A 33 15.23 16.47 37.05
N PRO A 34 14.39 16.40 35.98
CA PRO A 34 13.36 17.38 35.73
C PRO A 34 12.43 17.54 36.94
N THR A 35 11.84 18.73 37.11
CA THR A 35 10.83 18.98 38.15
C THR A 35 9.73 17.92 38.11
N ASP A 36 9.43 17.29 39.24
CA ASP A 36 8.45 16.22 39.40
C ASP A 36 8.71 15.03 38.48
N GLY A 37 9.96 14.81 38.09
CA GLY A 37 10.40 13.79 37.12
C GLY A 37 11.33 12.75 37.68
N LEU A 38 11.51 11.68 36.91
CA LEU A 38 12.44 10.59 37.19
C LEU A 38 13.56 10.59 36.15
N LEU A 39 14.82 10.61 36.60
CA LEU A 39 16.02 10.46 35.79
C LEU A 39 16.71 9.14 36.17
N VAL A 40 16.84 8.21 35.20
CA VAL A 40 17.46 6.90 35.39
C VAL A 40 18.67 6.79 34.48
N GLU A 41 19.85 6.61 35.05
CA GLU A 41 21.10 6.37 34.31
C GLU A 41 21.15 4.98 33.66
N GLY A 42 20.65 3.97 34.35
CA GLY A 42 20.62 2.57 33.92
C GLY A 42 19.48 2.22 32.99
N THR A 43 18.99 1.00 33.12
CA THR A 43 17.82 0.49 32.42
C THR A 43 16.57 0.51 33.31
N VAL A 44 15.40 0.62 32.70
CA VAL A 44 14.08 0.51 33.34
C VAL A 44 13.38 -0.73 32.81
N GLY A 45 13.20 -1.75 33.68
CA GLY A 45 12.35 -2.90 33.38
C GLY A 45 10.97 -2.73 33.97
N ILE A 46 9.93 -2.85 33.16
CA ILE A 46 8.53 -2.87 33.60
C ILE A 46 7.95 -4.25 33.31
N GLY A 47 7.69 -5.04 34.34
CA GLY A 47 7.23 -6.43 34.21
C GLY A 47 8.36 -7.44 33.94
N THR A 48 9.58 -7.02 33.64
CA THR A 48 10.75 -7.87 33.37
C THR A 48 11.86 -7.67 34.41
N THR A 49 12.59 -8.73 34.72
CA THR A 49 13.76 -8.70 35.60
C THR A 49 15.10 -8.65 34.86
N THR A 50 15.07 -8.82 33.53
CA THR A 50 16.27 -8.85 32.68
C THR A 50 16.14 -7.90 31.48
N PRO A 51 16.03 -6.56 31.71
CA PRO A 51 15.86 -5.60 30.65
C PRO A 51 17.03 -5.58 29.67
N GLN A 52 16.77 -5.67 28.38
CA GLN A 52 17.74 -5.65 27.28
C GLN A 52 17.91 -4.26 26.65
N SER A 53 17.02 -3.33 26.97
CA SER A 53 16.97 -1.96 26.42
C SER A 53 16.91 -0.93 27.54
N LYS A 54 17.15 0.36 27.24
CA LYS A 54 17.01 1.45 28.21
C LYS A 54 15.67 1.48 28.92
N VAL A 55 14.59 1.20 28.17
CA VAL A 55 13.24 0.92 28.70
C VAL A 55 12.80 -0.39 28.06
N ASP A 56 12.50 -1.36 28.89
CA ASP A 56 12.07 -2.70 28.47
C ASP A 56 10.78 -3.04 29.21
N ILE A 57 9.71 -3.28 28.45
CA ILE A 57 8.35 -3.45 28.97
C ILE A 57 7.82 -4.81 28.54
N GLU A 58 7.63 -5.70 29.51
CA GLU A 58 6.90 -6.95 29.30
C GLU A 58 5.41 -6.68 29.50
N GLY A 59 4.68 -6.59 28.36
CA GLY A 59 3.25 -6.29 28.35
C GLY A 59 2.87 -5.25 27.30
N ASN A 60 1.84 -4.48 27.61
CA ASN A 60 1.24 -3.51 26.71
C ASN A 60 1.49 -2.08 27.18
N VAL A 61 1.53 -1.16 26.21
CA VAL A 61 1.78 0.28 26.43
C VAL A 61 0.61 1.10 25.87
N THR A 62 0.08 1.99 26.68
CA THR A 62 -0.89 3.01 26.24
C THR A 62 -0.30 4.41 26.40
N ILE A 63 -0.31 5.20 25.34
CA ILE A 63 0.17 6.58 25.30
C ILE A 63 -0.98 7.49 24.88
N GLY A 64 -1.31 8.48 25.69
CA GLY A 64 -2.35 9.47 25.41
C GLY A 64 -3.05 9.93 26.67
N SER A 65 -3.60 11.13 26.64
CA SER A 65 -4.22 11.76 27.82
C SER A 65 -5.62 11.21 28.13
N THR A 66 -6.38 10.79 27.09
CA THR A 66 -7.72 10.22 27.25
C THR A 66 -7.73 8.70 27.20
N TYR A 67 -6.73 8.08 26.54
CA TYR A 67 -6.60 6.62 26.48
C TYR A 67 -5.96 6.04 27.74
N SER A 68 -4.99 6.75 28.31
CA SER A 68 -4.33 6.31 29.55
C SER A 68 -5.34 6.24 30.71
N GLY A 69 -5.36 5.10 31.39
CA GLY A 69 -6.31 4.83 32.49
C GLY A 69 -7.74 4.46 32.08
N THR A 70 -8.08 4.54 30.79
CA THR A 70 -9.42 4.21 30.26
C THR A 70 -9.42 3.08 29.25
N ASN A 71 -8.42 3.03 28.37
CA ASN A 71 -8.32 2.05 27.27
C ASN A 71 -7.09 1.16 27.46
N SER A 72 -7.29 -0.15 27.35
CA SER A 72 -6.16 -1.09 27.35
C SER A 72 -5.60 -1.25 25.95
N ALA A 73 -4.28 -1.18 25.82
CA ALA A 73 -3.62 -1.60 24.60
C ALA A 73 -3.80 -3.11 24.37
N PRO A 74 -3.69 -3.60 23.12
CA PRO A 74 -3.68 -5.03 22.82
C PRO A 74 -2.57 -5.76 23.60
N THR A 75 -2.76 -7.04 23.88
CA THR A 75 -1.75 -7.86 24.57
C THR A 75 -0.40 -7.78 23.83
N ASN A 76 0.65 -7.42 24.56
CA ASN A 76 2.00 -7.17 24.05
C ASN A 76 2.04 -6.12 22.92
N GLY A 77 1.10 -5.16 22.93
CA GLY A 77 0.95 -4.15 21.91
C GLY A 77 1.12 -2.72 22.43
N LEU A 78 1.10 -1.80 21.49
CA LEU A 78 1.18 -0.37 21.68
C LEU A 78 -0.12 0.30 21.21
N LEU A 79 -0.75 1.10 22.07
CA LEU A 79 -1.88 1.96 21.76
C LEU A 79 -1.44 3.42 21.92
N VAL A 80 -1.52 4.20 20.84
CA VAL A 80 -1.17 5.63 20.84
C VAL A 80 -2.38 6.44 20.42
N GLU A 81 -2.76 7.41 21.23
CA GLU A 81 -3.88 8.33 20.94
C GLU A 81 -3.50 9.36 19.87
N GLY A 82 -2.25 9.79 19.87
CA GLY A 82 -1.73 10.84 18.98
C GLY A 82 -0.98 10.31 17.77
N ILE A 83 -0.15 11.16 17.21
CA ILE A 83 0.66 10.88 16.02
C ILE A 83 1.93 10.11 16.41
N VAL A 84 2.27 9.10 15.64
CA VAL A 84 3.56 8.39 15.74
C VAL A 84 4.49 8.92 14.65
N GLY A 85 5.54 9.64 15.03
CA GLY A 85 6.64 10.04 14.15
C GLY A 85 7.79 9.05 14.22
N ILE A 86 8.25 8.50 13.10
CA ILE A 86 9.43 7.65 13.03
C ILE A 86 10.47 8.31 12.13
N GLY A 87 11.61 8.70 12.72
CA GLY A 87 12.67 9.42 12.02
C GLY A 87 12.28 10.85 11.60
N ASN A 88 11.16 11.36 12.09
CA ASN A 88 10.66 12.70 11.83
C ASN A 88 10.46 13.44 13.18
N THR A 89 11.07 14.60 13.29
CA THR A 89 10.96 15.45 14.53
C THR A 89 9.76 16.37 14.52
N ILE A 90 9.13 16.56 13.35
CA ILE A 90 7.94 17.40 13.16
C ILE A 90 6.95 16.62 12.28
N PRO A 91 6.25 15.63 12.84
CA PRO A 91 5.26 14.85 12.08
C PRO A 91 4.12 15.73 11.56
N ASP A 92 3.59 15.39 10.37
CA ASP A 92 2.41 16.07 9.81
C ASP A 92 1.20 15.89 10.74
N GLY A 93 0.57 17.00 11.12
CA GLY A 93 -0.57 17.03 12.04
C GLY A 93 -1.82 16.29 11.54
N ASN A 94 -1.88 15.93 10.26
CA ASN A 94 -2.98 15.15 9.65
C ASN A 94 -2.66 13.64 9.53
N ALA A 95 -1.43 13.23 9.83
CA ALA A 95 -1.01 11.83 9.80
C ALA A 95 -1.18 11.18 11.19
N MET A 96 -1.64 9.94 11.25
CA MET A 96 -1.58 9.13 12.48
C MET A 96 -0.23 8.42 12.62
N LEU A 97 0.42 8.12 11.51
CA LEU A 97 1.77 7.58 11.42
C LEU A 97 2.54 8.34 10.35
N ASP A 98 3.62 8.98 10.72
CA ASP A 98 4.54 9.70 9.84
C ASP A 98 5.93 9.09 9.91
N VAL A 99 6.39 8.50 8.80
CA VAL A 99 7.68 7.80 8.70
C VAL A 99 8.59 8.50 7.70
N SER A 100 9.68 9.09 8.20
CA SER A 100 10.75 9.63 7.35
C SER A 100 11.75 8.53 7.02
N GLY A 101 11.41 7.68 6.05
CA GLY A 101 12.25 6.56 5.64
C GLY A 101 11.50 5.44 4.95
N THR A 102 12.18 4.34 4.72
CA THR A 102 11.61 3.15 4.07
C THR A 102 10.78 2.33 5.05
N ILE A 103 9.59 1.90 4.61
CA ILE A 103 8.75 0.96 5.36
C ILE A 103 8.89 -0.43 4.74
N TYR A 104 9.44 -1.39 5.49
CA TYR A 104 9.45 -2.81 5.14
C TYR A 104 8.24 -3.51 5.78
N ALA A 105 7.10 -3.50 5.09
CA ALA A 105 5.91 -4.23 5.52
C ALA A 105 5.88 -5.61 4.86
N GLY A 106 6.29 -6.66 5.58
CA GLY A 106 6.33 -8.03 5.06
C GLY A 106 7.35 -8.25 3.95
N TYR A 107 8.53 -7.59 4.04
CA TYR A 107 9.59 -7.70 3.04
C TYR A 107 9.95 -9.17 2.75
N ASN A 108 9.92 -9.54 1.46
CA ASN A 108 10.21 -10.89 0.96
C ASN A 108 9.41 -12.00 1.69
N LYS A 109 8.13 -11.73 1.92
CA LYS A 109 7.16 -12.67 2.52
C LYS A 109 5.85 -12.64 1.73
N ASP A 110 5.15 -13.77 1.73
CA ASP A 110 3.79 -13.91 1.19
C ASP A 110 2.77 -13.22 2.10
N ILE A 111 2.89 -11.89 2.21
CA ILE A 111 2.08 -11.04 3.08
C ILE A 111 1.48 -9.90 2.26
N THR A 112 0.20 -9.65 2.45
CA THR A 112 -0.49 -8.49 1.90
C THR A 112 -0.57 -7.38 2.93
N SER A 113 -0.14 -6.18 2.55
CA SER A 113 -0.36 -4.94 3.31
C SER A 113 -1.64 -4.26 2.85
N TYR A 114 -2.48 -3.80 3.78
CA TYR A 114 -3.72 -3.09 3.48
C TYR A 114 -3.57 -1.61 3.81
N LEU A 115 -3.77 -0.76 2.81
CA LEU A 115 -3.80 0.70 2.95
C LEU A 115 -5.20 1.18 2.57
N GLY A 116 -6.07 1.32 3.55
CA GLY A 116 -7.50 1.53 3.34
C GLY A 116 -8.12 0.34 2.57
N ARG A 117 -8.62 0.59 1.38
CA ARG A 117 -9.18 -0.46 0.50
C ARG A 117 -8.16 -1.04 -0.50
N ALA A 118 -6.92 -0.58 -0.47
CA ALA A 118 -5.87 -1.13 -1.34
C ALA A 118 -5.17 -2.30 -0.65
N ALA A 119 -5.10 -3.44 -1.33
CA ALA A 119 -4.28 -4.60 -1.00
C ALA A 119 -3.01 -4.54 -1.84
N ILE A 120 -1.84 -4.47 -1.19
CA ILE A 120 -0.53 -4.32 -1.82
C ILE A 120 0.39 -5.43 -1.34
N GLY A 121 1.03 -6.13 -2.25
CA GLY A 121 1.99 -7.17 -1.94
C GLY A 121 1.60 -8.53 -2.49
N TYR A 122 1.45 -9.53 -1.64
CA TYR A 122 1.18 -10.91 -2.03
C TYR A 122 -0.17 -11.11 -2.74
N ASN A 123 -0.17 -11.97 -3.77
CA ASN A 123 -1.39 -12.52 -4.37
C ASN A 123 -1.55 -13.98 -3.93
N SER A 124 -2.71 -14.36 -3.45
CA SER A 124 -2.97 -15.68 -2.87
C SER A 124 -2.82 -16.87 -3.83
N SER A 125 -2.68 -16.61 -5.13
CA SER A 125 -2.56 -17.65 -6.18
C SER A 125 -1.15 -17.81 -6.74
N ASP A 126 -0.23 -16.88 -6.43
CA ASP A 126 1.15 -16.90 -6.91
C ASP A 126 2.07 -16.31 -5.83
N SER A 127 2.86 -17.17 -5.18
CA SER A 127 3.68 -16.84 -4.03
C SER A 127 4.77 -15.82 -4.32
N ASP A 128 5.24 -15.71 -5.54
CA ASP A 128 6.31 -14.79 -5.93
C ASP A 128 5.79 -13.58 -6.72
N ALA A 129 4.46 -13.37 -6.77
CA ALA A 129 3.88 -12.24 -7.48
C ALA A 129 3.59 -11.05 -6.54
N ALA A 130 3.91 -9.87 -7.02
CA ALA A 130 3.53 -8.60 -6.40
C ALA A 130 2.24 -8.07 -7.02
N THR A 131 1.27 -7.67 -6.18
CA THR A 131 -0.01 -7.12 -6.63
C THR A 131 -0.33 -5.75 -6.06
N PHE A 132 -1.15 -5.01 -6.80
CA PHE A 132 -1.97 -3.92 -6.33
C PHE A 132 -3.43 -4.24 -6.70
N ALA A 133 -4.30 -4.35 -5.70
CA ALA A 133 -5.69 -4.74 -5.89
C ALA A 133 -6.63 -4.04 -4.90
N HIS A 134 -7.93 -4.09 -5.14
CA HIS A 134 -8.93 -3.79 -4.11
C HIS A 134 -8.94 -4.92 -3.08
N LEU A 135 -9.18 -4.62 -1.81
CA LEU A 135 -9.12 -5.61 -0.72
C LEU A 135 -9.99 -6.86 -0.95
N ASP A 136 -11.15 -6.69 -1.60
CA ASP A 136 -12.08 -7.79 -1.91
C ASP A 136 -11.77 -8.47 -3.26
N ARG A 137 -10.69 -8.07 -3.96
CA ARG A 137 -10.32 -8.44 -5.32
C ARG A 137 -8.83 -8.80 -5.45
N ASN A 138 -8.25 -9.42 -4.43
CA ASN A 138 -6.86 -9.88 -4.43
C ASN A 138 -6.81 -11.41 -4.45
N ASN A 139 -7.06 -11.99 -5.61
CA ASN A 139 -7.06 -13.45 -5.82
C ASN A 139 -6.58 -13.79 -7.24
N ALA A 140 -6.63 -15.07 -7.63
CA ALA A 140 -6.13 -15.59 -8.89
C ALA A 140 -6.65 -14.87 -10.15
N THR A 141 -7.90 -14.44 -10.12
CA THR A 141 -8.61 -13.88 -11.28
C THR A 141 -8.92 -12.41 -11.15
N ASP A 142 -8.93 -11.89 -9.92
CA ASP A 142 -9.34 -10.55 -9.59
C ASP A 142 -8.19 -9.78 -8.94
N TYR A 143 -7.55 -8.91 -9.69
CA TYR A 143 -6.51 -7.95 -9.27
C TYR A 143 -6.50 -6.78 -10.23
N SER A 144 -5.83 -5.70 -9.90
CA SER A 144 -5.67 -4.57 -10.83
C SER A 144 -4.34 -4.63 -11.58
N ILE A 145 -3.24 -4.80 -10.83
CA ILE A 145 -1.88 -4.94 -11.39
C ILE A 145 -1.22 -6.10 -10.67
N LEU A 146 -0.57 -6.98 -11.43
CA LEU A 146 0.24 -8.08 -10.91
C LEU A 146 1.55 -8.14 -11.69
N GLN A 147 2.67 -8.34 -10.98
CA GLN A 147 3.96 -8.64 -11.58
C GLN A 147 4.50 -9.94 -11.01
N THR A 148 4.86 -10.87 -11.88
CA THR A 148 5.48 -12.14 -11.52
C THR A 148 6.98 -12.00 -11.27
N GLN A 149 7.60 -12.97 -10.63
CA GLN A 149 9.05 -12.99 -10.37
C GLN A 149 9.89 -12.92 -11.67
N PRO A 150 9.52 -13.57 -12.78
CA PRO A 150 10.24 -13.41 -14.05
C PRO A 150 10.09 -12.01 -14.68
N GLY A 151 9.15 -11.18 -14.20
CA GLY A 151 8.97 -9.80 -14.64
C GLY A 151 7.77 -9.56 -15.55
N ASP A 152 6.95 -10.55 -15.86
CA ASP A 152 5.71 -10.34 -16.60
C ASP A 152 4.75 -9.47 -15.80
N THR A 153 4.17 -8.45 -16.44
CA THR A 153 3.23 -7.51 -15.81
C THR A 153 1.85 -7.62 -16.44
N PHE A 154 0.86 -7.84 -15.63
CA PHE A 154 -0.54 -7.95 -16.02
C PHE A 154 -1.34 -6.77 -15.45
N ILE A 155 -2.16 -6.13 -16.30
CA ILE A 155 -3.22 -5.21 -15.90
C ILE A 155 -4.52 -5.94 -16.14
N ASN A 156 -5.32 -6.14 -15.12
CA ASN A 156 -6.49 -7.00 -15.16
C ASN A 156 -7.74 -6.31 -14.63
N ALA A 157 -8.87 -6.73 -15.16
CA ALA A 157 -10.19 -6.49 -14.60
C ALA A 157 -10.96 -7.82 -14.56
N PRO A 158 -11.80 -8.07 -13.55
CA PRO A 158 -12.63 -9.25 -13.49
C PRO A 158 -13.52 -9.42 -14.73
N LEU A 159 -14.06 -10.62 -14.91
CA LEU A 159 -15.01 -10.91 -15.97
C LEU A 159 -16.15 -9.86 -15.97
N ASP A 160 -16.55 -9.43 -17.16
CA ASP A 160 -17.58 -8.40 -17.38
C ASP A 160 -17.24 -6.98 -16.88
N GLN A 161 -15.99 -6.75 -16.45
CA GLN A 161 -15.49 -5.44 -16.09
C GLN A 161 -14.61 -4.86 -17.20
N ILE A 162 -14.24 -3.59 -17.06
CA ILE A 162 -13.49 -2.84 -18.08
C ILE A 162 -12.16 -2.31 -17.53
N ILE A 163 -11.13 -2.29 -18.37
CA ILE A 163 -9.90 -1.52 -18.15
C ILE A 163 -10.02 -0.23 -18.96
N THR A 164 -9.92 0.92 -18.31
CA THR A 164 -10.08 2.22 -18.95
C THR A 164 -8.92 3.15 -18.60
N LEU A 165 -8.28 3.72 -19.62
CA LEU A 165 -7.33 4.81 -19.46
C LEU A 165 -8.03 6.14 -19.72
N ARG A 166 -7.97 7.07 -18.77
CA ARG A 166 -8.64 8.38 -18.81
C ARG A 166 -7.64 9.53 -18.71
N ILE A 167 -7.98 10.64 -19.37
CA ILE A 167 -7.31 11.93 -19.19
C ILE A 167 -8.42 12.95 -18.93
N ASN A 168 -8.36 13.64 -17.82
CA ASN A 168 -9.35 14.62 -17.38
C ASN A 168 -10.78 14.06 -17.47
N GLU A 169 -11.03 12.94 -16.78
CA GLU A 169 -12.29 12.17 -16.72
C GLU A 169 -12.82 11.65 -18.08
N LYS A 170 -12.13 11.94 -19.18
CA LYS A 170 -12.48 11.44 -20.51
C LYS A 170 -11.73 10.16 -20.82
N THR A 171 -12.47 9.10 -21.15
CA THR A 171 -11.89 7.84 -21.62
C THR A 171 -11.10 8.06 -22.89
N ARG A 172 -9.85 7.60 -22.91
CA ARG A 172 -8.94 7.64 -24.06
C ARG A 172 -8.72 6.27 -24.68
N PHE A 173 -8.72 5.24 -23.81
CA PHE A 173 -8.58 3.87 -24.23
C PHE A 173 -9.41 2.99 -23.29
N SER A 174 -10.10 1.99 -23.81
CA SER A 174 -10.87 1.04 -23.02
C SER A 174 -10.78 -0.36 -23.61
N ILE A 175 -10.57 -1.35 -22.73
CA ILE A 175 -10.67 -2.76 -23.05
C ILE A 175 -11.86 -3.31 -22.28
N SER A 176 -12.81 -3.91 -22.99
CA SER A 176 -13.96 -4.59 -22.38
C SER A 176 -14.20 -5.93 -23.06
N MET A 177 -14.49 -6.96 -22.28
CA MET A 177 -14.97 -8.25 -22.78
C MET A 177 -16.49 -8.25 -22.80
N TYR A 178 -17.11 -7.42 -23.68
CA TYR A 178 -18.49 -7.67 -24.04
C TYR A 178 -18.54 -8.84 -25.02
N VAL A 179 -19.14 -9.91 -24.59
CA VAL A 179 -19.46 -11.15 -25.31
C VAL A 179 -19.42 -10.98 -26.85
N ARG A 180 -18.32 -11.43 -27.47
CA ARG A 180 -18.13 -11.62 -28.92
C ARG A 180 -17.59 -10.44 -29.75
N TYR A 181 -17.28 -9.27 -29.22
CA TYR A 181 -16.71 -8.17 -30.01
C TYR A 181 -15.54 -7.53 -29.28
N TYR A 182 -14.36 -7.46 -29.93
CA TYR A 182 -13.26 -6.63 -29.47
C TYR A 182 -13.37 -5.27 -30.15
N VAL A 183 -13.45 -4.20 -29.36
CA VAL A 183 -13.34 -2.83 -29.86
C VAL A 183 -11.93 -2.35 -29.55
N VAL A 184 -11.10 -2.22 -30.57
CA VAL A 184 -9.76 -1.65 -30.43
C VAL A 184 -9.77 -0.29 -31.12
N SER A 185 -9.55 0.77 -30.38
CA SER A 185 -9.43 2.13 -30.90
C SER A 185 -7.98 2.57 -30.72
N LEU A 186 -7.21 2.60 -31.82
CA LEU A 186 -5.79 2.94 -31.81
C LEU A 186 -5.53 4.10 -32.78
N TYR A 187 -4.72 5.06 -32.36
CA TYR A 187 -4.34 6.18 -33.22
C TYR A 187 -3.21 5.82 -34.18
N THR A 188 -2.27 4.97 -33.75
CA THR A 188 -1.16 4.51 -34.57
C THR A 188 -0.87 3.05 -34.29
N VAL A 189 -0.81 2.22 -35.31
CA VAL A 189 -0.46 0.79 -35.22
C VAL A 189 0.69 0.50 -36.17
N GLY A 190 1.78 0.01 -35.61
CA GLY A 190 2.91 -0.53 -36.38
C GLY A 190 2.98 -2.05 -36.24
N GLY A 191 3.22 -2.78 -37.33
CA GLY A 191 3.39 -4.23 -37.30
C GLY A 191 2.21 -5.03 -37.88
N ASN A 192 2.11 -6.30 -37.52
CA ASN A 192 1.10 -7.23 -38.00
C ASN A 192 -0.04 -7.40 -36.98
N ILE A 193 -1.27 -7.19 -37.39
CA ILE A 193 -2.46 -7.54 -36.59
C ILE A 193 -2.85 -8.98 -36.95
N ALA A 194 -2.67 -9.90 -36.01
CA ALA A 194 -2.96 -11.31 -36.18
C ALA A 194 -4.44 -11.64 -35.90
N LYS A 195 -4.92 -12.75 -36.44
CA LYS A 195 -6.28 -13.32 -36.42
C LYS A 195 -7.25 -12.82 -35.33
N HIS A 196 -8.27 -12.06 -35.72
CA HIS A 196 -9.36 -11.66 -34.83
C HIS A 196 -10.70 -12.20 -35.32
N HIS A 197 -11.48 -12.78 -34.41
CA HIS A 197 -12.86 -13.20 -34.68
C HIS A 197 -13.81 -12.09 -34.23
N LYS A 198 -14.58 -11.51 -35.15
CA LYS A 198 -15.56 -10.44 -34.90
C LYS A 198 -15.00 -9.24 -34.11
N CYS A 199 -14.32 -8.34 -34.75
CA CYS A 199 -13.86 -7.11 -34.13
C CYS A 199 -14.31 -5.85 -34.87
N VAL A 200 -14.45 -4.76 -34.13
CA VAL A 200 -14.55 -3.40 -34.68
C VAL A 200 -13.21 -2.73 -34.44
N VAL A 201 -12.51 -2.39 -35.51
CA VAL A 201 -11.22 -1.70 -35.44
C VAL A 201 -11.37 -0.31 -36.03
N SER A 202 -11.11 0.71 -35.23
CA SER A 202 -11.01 2.09 -35.71
C SER A 202 -9.56 2.55 -35.58
N LEU A 203 -8.91 2.75 -36.73
CA LEU A 203 -7.48 3.06 -36.81
C LEU A 203 -7.29 4.33 -37.61
N TYR A 204 -6.47 5.26 -37.12
CA TYR A 204 -6.11 6.45 -37.88
C TYR A 204 -4.92 6.19 -38.83
N THR A 205 -3.96 5.41 -38.43
CA THR A 205 -2.82 5.04 -39.26
C THR A 205 -2.44 3.59 -39.04
N VAL A 206 -2.37 2.79 -40.11
CA VAL A 206 -1.94 1.39 -40.07
C VAL A 206 -0.75 1.22 -41.00
N CYS A 207 0.35 0.76 -40.44
CA CYS A 207 1.54 0.37 -41.22
C CYS A 207 1.78 -1.12 -41.04
N GLY A 208 1.72 -1.90 -42.13
CA GLY A 208 1.96 -3.36 -42.09
C GLY A 208 0.86 -4.18 -42.76
N LYS A 209 0.81 -5.46 -42.45
CA LYS A 209 -0.16 -6.40 -43.02
C LYS A 209 -1.29 -6.70 -42.03
N ILE A 210 -2.54 -6.57 -42.47
CA ILE A 210 -3.71 -7.05 -41.76
C ILE A 210 -4.03 -8.46 -42.27
N ALA A 211 -3.88 -9.48 -41.44
CA ALA A 211 -4.11 -10.86 -41.79
C ALA A 211 -5.45 -11.36 -41.26
N GLU A 212 -6.19 -12.07 -42.14
CA GLU A 212 -7.43 -12.82 -41.93
C GLU A 212 -8.40 -12.34 -40.82
N HIS A 213 -9.46 -11.62 -41.22
CA HIS A 213 -10.56 -11.24 -40.33
C HIS A 213 -11.86 -11.94 -40.72
N HIS A 214 -12.55 -12.51 -39.74
CA HIS A 214 -13.90 -13.06 -39.92
C HIS A 214 -14.92 -12.07 -39.34
N LYS A 215 -15.73 -11.45 -40.21
CA LYS A 215 -16.78 -10.48 -39.88
C LYS A 215 -16.26 -9.32 -39.01
N CYS A 216 -15.65 -8.32 -39.62
CA CYS A 216 -15.26 -7.09 -38.91
C CYS A 216 -15.77 -5.84 -39.69
N VAL A 217 -15.91 -4.75 -38.94
CA VAL A 217 -16.07 -3.41 -39.51
C VAL A 217 -14.75 -2.69 -39.25
N VAL A 218 -14.08 -2.27 -40.33
CA VAL A 218 -12.80 -1.55 -40.24
C VAL A 218 -13.02 -0.16 -40.81
N SER A 219 -12.76 0.86 -40.02
CA SER A 219 -12.72 2.26 -40.45
C SER A 219 -11.27 2.75 -40.39
N LEU A 220 -10.70 3.06 -41.54
CA LEU A 220 -9.27 3.40 -41.69
C LEU A 220 -9.16 4.77 -42.36
N TYR A 221 -8.34 5.63 -41.79
CA TYR A 221 -8.01 6.93 -42.40
C TYR A 221 -6.82 6.85 -43.37
N THR A 222 -5.81 6.09 -43.02
CA THR A 222 -4.63 5.88 -43.90
C THR A 222 -4.15 4.44 -43.74
N VAL A 223 -3.99 3.71 -44.85
CA VAL A 223 -3.49 2.33 -44.88
C VAL A 223 -2.27 2.27 -45.79
N CYS A 224 -1.14 1.85 -45.24
CA CYS A 224 0.07 1.53 -45.99
C CYS A 224 0.35 0.02 -45.85
N GLY A 225 0.31 -0.72 -46.99
CA GLY A 225 0.56 -2.16 -47.01
C GLY A 225 -0.52 -2.98 -47.68
N LYS A 226 -0.46 -4.31 -47.61
CA LYS A 226 -1.43 -5.21 -48.25
C LYS A 226 -2.49 -5.68 -47.27
N ILE A 227 -3.74 -5.53 -47.63
CA ILE A 227 -4.90 -6.12 -46.94
C ILE A 227 -5.16 -7.51 -47.55
N ALA A 228 -4.94 -8.58 -46.77
CA ALA A 228 -5.09 -9.95 -47.25
C ALA A 228 -6.38 -10.59 -46.68
N LYS A 229 -7.19 -11.16 -47.58
CA LYS A 229 -8.38 -12.01 -47.37
C LYS A 229 -9.36 -11.58 -46.26
N HIS A 230 -10.43 -10.93 -46.67
CA HIS A 230 -11.57 -10.60 -45.79
C HIS A 230 -12.79 -11.48 -46.09
N HIS A 231 -13.33 -12.13 -45.07
CA HIS A 231 -14.63 -12.79 -45.13
C HIS A 231 -15.71 -11.92 -44.47
N LYS A 232 -16.58 -11.34 -45.26
CA LYS A 232 -17.71 -10.48 -44.85
C LYS A 232 -17.26 -9.31 -43.94
N CYS A 233 -16.53 -8.37 -44.54
CA CYS A 233 -16.04 -7.18 -43.88
C CYS A 233 -16.64 -5.93 -44.54
N VAL A 234 -17.02 -4.95 -43.73
CA VAL A 234 -17.33 -3.58 -44.22
C VAL A 234 -16.08 -2.75 -43.96
N VAL A 235 -15.45 -2.25 -45.03
CA VAL A 235 -14.25 -1.42 -44.96
C VAL A 235 -14.59 -0.05 -45.50
N SER A 236 -14.40 0.97 -44.67
CA SER A 236 -14.46 2.37 -45.09
C SER A 236 -13.04 2.93 -45.12
N LEU A 237 -12.55 3.30 -46.31
CA LEU A 237 -11.17 3.76 -46.53
C LEU A 237 -11.21 5.20 -47.00
N TYR A 238 -10.41 6.05 -46.36
CA TYR A 238 -10.25 7.45 -46.80
C TYR A 238 -8.99 7.68 -47.66
N THR A 239 -7.89 6.95 -47.34
CA THR A 239 -6.66 7.02 -48.15
C THR A 239 -5.95 5.67 -48.11
N VAL A 240 -5.53 5.15 -49.26
CA VAL A 240 -4.81 3.88 -49.43
C VAL A 240 -3.52 4.17 -50.18
N CYS A 241 -2.38 3.78 -49.65
CA CYS A 241 -1.06 3.87 -50.28
C CYS A 241 -0.48 2.47 -50.48
#